data_0a249d4699c3bdfc2aad7ef63ba2535e
#
_entry.id   0a249d4699c3bdfc2aad7ef63ba2535e
#
_cell.length_a   1.000
_cell.length_b   1.000
_cell.length_c   1.000
_cell.angle_alpha   90.00
_cell.angle_beta   90.00
_cell.angle_gamma   90.00
#
_symmetry.space_group_name_H-M   'P 1'
#
loop_
_entity.id
_entity.type
_entity.pdbx_description
1 polymer ?
#
loop_
_entity_poly.entity_id
_entity_poly.type
_entity_poly.pdbx_seq_one_letter_code
_entity_poly.pdbx_strand_id
1 'polypeptide(L)' 'MITEYYIEVPGTNIKESVTGFAYDTLYDMAQQYGIAELVWYALNGTRMVQGLYTDKD' A
#
# COMPACT_ATOMS: atom_id res chain seq x y z
N MET A 1 -20.03 1.71 -4.48
CA MET A 1 -18.93 2.68 -4.49
C MET A 1 -17.62 1.94 -4.44
N ILE A 2 -16.70 2.24 -5.35
CA ILE A 2 -15.42 1.57 -5.44
C ILE A 2 -14.40 2.39 -4.67
N THR A 3 -13.75 1.75 -3.71
CA THR A 3 -12.69 2.39 -2.96
C THR A 3 -11.38 2.18 -3.68
N GLU A 4 -10.68 3.25 -3.96
CA GLU A 4 -9.36 3.18 -4.56
C GLU A 4 -8.30 3.07 -3.48
N TYR A 5 -7.39 2.14 -3.69
CA TYR A 5 -6.24 1.97 -2.81
C TYR A 5 -4.98 2.25 -3.59
N TYR A 6 -3.97 2.74 -2.89
CA TYR A 6 -2.65 2.96 -3.46
C TYR A 6 -1.64 2.19 -2.63
N ILE A 7 -0.60 1.70 -3.30
CA ILE A 7 0.51 1.07 -2.59
C ILE A 7 1.72 1.95 -2.80
N GLU A 8 2.31 2.39 -1.70
CA GLU A 8 3.49 3.27 -1.73
C GLU A 8 4.65 2.56 -1.04
N VAL A 9 5.85 2.80 -1.57
CA VAL A 9 7.07 2.32 -0.94
C VAL A 9 7.74 3.53 -0.30
N PRO A 10 7.79 3.59 1.04
CA PRO A 10 8.36 4.76 1.73
C PRO A 10 9.80 4.98 1.32
N GLY A 11 10.17 6.24 1.22
CA GLY A 11 11.52 6.62 0.85
C GLY A 11 11.79 6.56 -0.64
N THR A 12 10.79 6.23 -1.43
CA THR A 12 10.90 6.19 -2.89
C THR A 12 9.73 6.91 -3.51
N ASN A 13 9.76 7.03 -4.84
CA ASN A 13 8.63 7.61 -5.58
C ASN A 13 7.68 6.54 -6.11
N ILE A 14 7.84 5.31 -5.64
CA ILE A 14 7.02 4.21 -6.13
C ILE A 14 5.63 4.30 -5.53
N LYS A 15 4.63 4.37 -6.40
CA LYS A 15 3.24 4.48 -6.00
C LYS A 15 2.39 3.83 -7.07
N GLU A 16 1.60 2.83 -6.69
CA GLU A 16 0.74 2.12 -7.63
C GLU A 16 -0.70 2.19 -7.17
N SER A 17 -1.58 2.45 -8.11
CA SER A 17 -3.01 2.46 -7.86
C SER A 17 -3.54 1.04 -8.04
N VAL A 18 -4.35 0.59 -7.08
CA VAL A 18 -4.96 -0.74 -7.15
C VAL A 18 -6.45 -0.59 -6.94
N THR A 19 -7.21 -1.44 -7.61
CA THR A 19 -8.66 -1.45 -7.50
C THR A 19 -9.06 -2.50 -6.47
N GLY A 20 -9.85 -2.06 -5.50
CA GLY A 20 -10.26 -2.95 -4.42
C GLY A 20 -9.11 -3.25 -3.49
N PHE A 21 -9.34 -4.19 -2.60
CA PHE A 21 -8.37 -4.53 -1.57
C PHE A 21 -7.37 -5.53 -2.13
N ALA A 22 -6.17 -5.06 -2.46
CA ALA A 22 -5.16 -5.85 -3.13
C ALA A 22 -4.02 -6.22 -2.17
N TYR A 23 -4.34 -7.04 -1.19
CA TYR A 23 -3.36 -7.45 -0.19
C TYR A 23 -2.22 -8.26 -0.80
N ASP A 24 -2.54 -9.05 -1.84
CA ASP A 24 -1.50 -9.84 -2.50
C ASP A 24 -0.45 -8.94 -3.14
N THR A 25 -0.90 -7.87 -3.78
CA THR A 25 0.04 -6.92 -4.39
C THR A 25 0.86 -6.22 -3.32
N LEU A 26 0.22 -5.85 -2.22
CA LEU A 26 0.92 -5.23 -1.10
C LEU A 26 2.01 -6.15 -0.57
N TYR A 27 1.69 -7.43 -0.41
CA TYR A 27 2.64 -8.40 0.11
C TYR A 27 3.82 -8.57 -0.85
N ASP A 28 3.53 -8.68 -2.16
CA ASP A 28 4.58 -8.81 -3.16
C ASP A 28 5.51 -7.62 -3.15
N MET A 29 4.95 -6.42 -3.09
CA MET A 29 5.77 -5.22 -3.09
C MET A 29 6.58 -5.10 -1.80
N ALA A 30 6.00 -5.51 -0.67
CA ALA A 30 6.74 -5.49 0.58
C ALA A 30 7.91 -6.46 0.53
N GLN A 31 7.73 -7.62 -0.09
CA GLN A 31 8.83 -8.56 -0.24
C GLN A 31 9.91 -8.03 -1.18
N GLN A 32 9.51 -7.33 -2.22
CA GLN A 32 10.45 -6.81 -3.20
C GLN A 32 11.28 -5.66 -2.64
N TYR A 33 10.68 -4.79 -1.86
CA TYR A 33 11.33 -3.57 -1.38
C TYR A 33 11.62 -3.58 0.12
N GLY A 34 11.16 -4.58 0.84
CA GLY A 34 11.33 -4.67 2.29
C GLY A 34 10.22 -4.02 3.08
N ILE A 35 9.53 -3.07 2.49
CA ILE A 35 8.43 -2.36 3.13
C ILE A 35 7.49 -1.83 2.05
N ALA A 36 6.21 -1.89 2.32
CA ALA A 36 5.21 -1.26 1.47
C ALA A 36 4.05 -0.80 2.33
N GLU A 37 3.35 0.22 1.87
CA GLU A 37 2.22 0.78 2.62
C GLU A 37 0.99 0.81 1.73
N LEU A 38 -0.12 0.33 2.27
CA LEU A 38 -1.41 0.44 1.62
C LEU A 38 -2.07 1.72 2.11
N VAL A 39 -2.46 2.58 1.19
CA VAL A 39 -2.99 3.90 1.51
C VAL A 39 -4.37 4.04 0.89
N TRP A 40 -5.31 4.55 1.66
CA TRP A 40 -6.64 4.87 1.14
C TRP A 40 -7.18 6.04 1.93
N TYR A 41 -8.30 6.57 1.45
CA TYR A 41 -8.94 7.70 2.12
C TYR A 41 -10.30 7.29 2.64
N ALA A 42 -10.57 7.60 3.90
CA ALA A 42 -11.89 7.37 4.50
C ALA A 42 -12.90 8.36 3.92
N LEU A 43 -14.17 8.10 4.21
CA LEU A 43 -15.23 8.94 3.67
C LEU A 43 -15.08 10.40 4.07
N ASN A 44 -14.50 10.66 5.24
CA ASN A 44 -14.30 12.03 5.71
C ASN A 44 -13.01 12.66 5.20
N GLY A 45 -12.31 11.97 4.28
CA GLY A 45 -11.07 12.49 3.71
C GLY A 45 -9.81 12.17 4.50
N THR A 46 -9.93 11.44 5.59
CA THR A 46 -8.77 11.09 6.40
C THR A 46 -7.90 10.07 5.66
N ARG A 47 -6.60 10.35 5.60
CA ARG A 47 -5.64 9.44 4.96
C ARG A 47 -5.37 8.27 5.90
N MET A 48 -5.65 7.07 5.41
CA MET A 48 -5.45 5.84 6.17
C MET A 48 -4.27 5.09 5.58
N VAL A 49 -3.43 4.53 6.44
CA VAL A 49 -2.22 3.84 6.01
C VAL A 49 -2.08 2.56 6.81
N GLN A 50 -1.77 1.49 6.09
CA GLN A 50 -1.43 0.22 6.73
C GLN A 50 -0.11 -0.25 6.17
N GLY A 51 0.92 -0.26 7.00
CA GLY A 51 2.25 -0.69 6.57
C GLY A 51 2.43 -2.18 6.68
N LEU A 52 3.25 -2.73 5.78
CA LEU A 52 3.64 -4.13 5.84
C LEU A 52 5.15 -4.20 5.68
N TYR A 53 5.80 -4.80 6.65
CA TYR A 53 7.24 -4.97 6.65
C TYR A 53 7.56 -6.44 6.46
N THR A 54 8.53 -6.74 5.64
CA THR A 54 9.02 -8.10 5.51
C THR A 54 10.47 -8.13 5.93
N ASP A 55 10.80 -9.20 6.66
CA ASP A 55 12.18 -9.42 7.04
C ASP A 55 12.91 -10.05 5.87
N LYS A 56 13.80 -9.29 5.30
CA LYS A 56 14.59 -9.78 4.20
C LYS A 56 16.00 -10.02 4.69
N ASP A 57 16.29 -11.23 4.93
CA ASP A 57 17.66 -11.57 5.27
C ASP A 57 18.44 -12.05 4.08
#